data_21b8fa7b04e1df4e0012663e26669da6
#
_entry.id   21b8fa7b04e1df4e0012663e26669da6
#
_cell.length_a   1.000
_cell.length_b   1.000
_cell.length_c   1.000
_cell.angle_alpha   90.00
_cell.angle_beta   90.00
_cell.angle_gamma   90.00
#
_symmetry.space_group_name_H-M   'P 1'
#
loop_
_entity.id
_entity.type
_entity.pdbx_description
1 polymer ?
#
loop_
_entity_poly.entity_id
_entity_poly.type
_entity_poly.pdbx_seq_one_letter_code
_entity_poly.pdbx_strand_id
1 'polypeptide(L)'
;MSGSTTAVPVLPVRDLVRSVAWYERLGFRVRAFSDGYAILGFEGAELHLNEFADAPPATETFSGAYLRVADADTVFAHWTAMGARTIAAPEDQPYGIREFATEDLDGNLWRIGSVIAGGPAESYLPRDAPTPSSADPDPEPEPEPEPEPEPVEPAGPAAEPRGELRTDGGAGTDLDAWYSLVADGQRCAGCGLVNGELAARAIGAQVRDEVHPFGELLASADDDAVRRRATPTTWSALEYGVHVRDTLSVFAERIIRTLAEHDPELGWWDHEAAIDDGMANESDVGAVVDDLQRNAAKLSEALRLVSEDDWDRPATRRPGERMTIEVLARFSLHEVVHHRFDAAAALAAASSASS
;
A
#
# COMPACT_ATOMS: atom_id res chain seq x y z
N MET A 1 24.17 -8.63 27.21
CA MET A 1 23.71 -9.23 25.95
C MET A 1 24.35 -8.43 24.82
N SER A 2 25.27 -9.03 24.08
CA SER A 2 25.93 -8.40 22.94
C SER A 2 24.91 -8.40 21.78
N GLY A 3 24.27 -7.28 21.52
CA GLY A 3 23.42 -7.14 20.34
C GLY A 3 24.30 -7.14 19.09
N SER A 4 24.05 -8.04 18.13
CA SER A 4 24.71 -7.97 16.84
C SER A 4 24.14 -6.79 16.04
N THR A 5 25.00 -5.96 15.50
CA THR A 5 24.60 -4.90 14.57
C THR A 5 24.34 -5.52 13.20
N THR A 6 23.18 -5.28 12.61
CA THR A 6 22.78 -5.81 11.30
C THR A 6 22.41 -4.64 10.39
N ALA A 7 22.91 -4.64 9.15
CA ALA A 7 22.41 -3.76 8.11
C ALA A 7 21.33 -4.48 7.32
N VAL A 8 20.20 -3.82 7.10
CA VAL A 8 19.04 -4.39 6.39
C VAL A 8 18.80 -3.56 5.13
N PRO A 9 18.68 -4.18 3.93
CA PRO A 9 18.34 -3.47 2.72
C PRO A 9 16.90 -2.97 2.76
N VAL A 10 16.68 -1.76 2.27
CA VAL A 10 15.37 -1.16 2.08
C VAL A 10 15.21 -0.88 0.59
N LEU A 11 14.31 -1.60 -0.08
CA LEU A 11 14.08 -1.46 -1.52
C LEU A 11 12.84 -0.60 -1.79
N PRO A 12 12.93 0.37 -2.69
CA PRO A 12 11.78 1.14 -3.14
C PRO A 12 10.89 0.28 -4.04
N VAL A 13 9.57 0.35 -3.84
CA VAL A 13 8.57 -0.29 -4.68
C VAL A 13 7.45 0.70 -4.98
N ARG A 14 6.82 0.60 -6.15
CA ARG A 14 5.73 1.52 -6.54
C ARG A 14 4.37 1.07 -6.03
N ASP A 15 4.21 -0.21 -5.80
CA ASP A 15 2.99 -0.85 -5.31
C ASP A 15 3.39 -1.92 -4.30
N LEU A 16 3.25 -1.57 -3.03
CA LEU A 16 3.70 -2.44 -1.94
C LEU A 16 2.93 -3.75 -1.89
N VAL A 17 1.62 -3.72 -2.11
CA VAL A 17 0.75 -4.91 -2.06
C VAL A 17 1.15 -5.90 -3.16
N ARG A 18 1.31 -5.39 -4.38
CA ARG A 18 1.75 -6.17 -5.53
C ARG A 18 3.14 -6.76 -5.32
N SER A 19 4.06 -5.96 -4.79
CA SER A 19 5.44 -6.38 -4.55
C SER A 19 5.52 -7.41 -3.43
N VAL A 20 4.82 -7.21 -2.32
CA VAL A 20 4.72 -8.19 -1.22
C VAL A 20 4.18 -9.53 -1.74
N ALA A 21 3.08 -9.53 -2.47
CA ALA A 21 2.50 -10.76 -3.04
C ALA A 21 3.48 -11.47 -4.01
N TRP A 22 4.30 -10.73 -4.71
CA TRP A 22 5.35 -11.30 -5.56
C TRP A 22 6.47 -11.94 -4.75
N TYR A 23 6.98 -11.24 -3.71
CA TYR A 23 8.00 -11.76 -2.82
C TYR A 23 7.52 -13.01 -2.05
N GLU A 24 6.25 -13.05 -1.62
CA GLU A 24 5.68 -14.24 -0.98
C GLU A 24 5.71 -15.48 -1.90
N ARG A 25 5.44 -15.31 -3.20
CA ARG A 25 5.57 -16.41 -4.18
C ARG A 25 7.02 -16.91 -4.33
N LEU A 26 8.00 -16.04 -4.11
CA LEU A 26 9.41 -16.42 -4.10
C LEU A 26 9.87 -17.08 -2.79
N GLY A 27 8.98 -17.18 -1.80
CA GLY A 27 9.26 -17.83 -0.52
C GLY A 27 9.59 -16.86 0.62
N PHE A 28 9.50 -15.56 0.41
CA PHE A 28 9.58 -14.60 1.51
C PHE A 28 8.35 -14.70 2.41
N ARG A 29 8.53 -14.40 3.69
CA ARG A 29 7.46 -14.35 4.68
C ARG A 29 7.31 -12.92 5.16
N VAL A 30 6.09 -12.38 5.12
CA VAL A 30 5.77 -11.09 5.71
C VAL A 30 5.90 -11.21 7.24
N ARG A 31 6.72 -10.33 7.84
CA ARG A 31 6.91 -10.21 9.30
C ARG A 31 6.18 -9.01 9.86
N ALA A 32 6.14 -7.91 9.09
CA ALA A 32 5.35 -6.73 9.40
C ALA A 32 4.96 -6.05 8.09
N PHE A 33 3.81 -5.38 8.09
CA PHE A 33 3.26 -4.65 6.97
C PHE A 33 2.55 -3.41 7.52
N SER A 34 2.86 -2.25 6.96
CA SER A 34 2.22 -0.99 7.30
C SER A 34 1.96 -0.18 6.03
N ASP A 35 1.33 0.98 6.14
CA ASP A 35 1.16 1.88 5.00
C ASP A 35 2.52 2.27 4.41
N GLY A 36 2.70 1.95 3.14
CA GLY A 36 3.93 2.20 2.40
C GLY A 36 5.17 1.39 2.83
N TYR A 37 5.08 0.46 3.80
CA TYR A 37 6.26 -0.23 4.32
C TYR A 37 5.99 -1.69 4.71
N ALA A 38 6.87 -2.61 4.30
CA ALA A 38 6.81 -4.01 4.68
C ALA A 38 8.17 -4.54 5.16
N ILE A 39 8.12 -5.45 6.13
CA ILE A 39 9.29 -6.23 6.58
C ILE A 39 9.07 -7.68 6.18
N LEU A 40 9.99 -8.20 5.40
CA LEU A 40 9.98 -9.55 4.86
C LEU A 40 11.15 -10.35 5.42
N GLY A 41 10.99 -11.66 5.53
CA GLY A 41 12.04 -12.58 5.93
C GLY A 41 12.21 -13.72 4.93
N PHE A 42 13.46 -14.06 4.60
CA PHE A 42 13.81 -15.21 3.75
C PHE A 42 15.04 -15.91 4.30
N GLU A 43 14.94 -17.18 4.68
CA GLU A 43 16.05 -18.01 5.18
C GLU A 43 16.94 -17.36 6.25
N GLY A 44 16.33 -16.58 7.14
CA GLY A 44 17.05 -15.85 8.20
C GLY A 44 17.51 -14.43 7.80
N ALA A 45 17.45 -14.07 6.52
CA ALA A 45 17.66 -12.71 6.06
C ALA A 45 16.40 -11.86 6.28
N GLU A 46 16.59 -10.54 6.38
CA GLU A 46 15.55 -9.54 6.50
C GLU A 46 15.65 -8.55 5.34
N LEU A 47 14.50 -8.20 4.76
CA LEU A 47 14.34 -7.24 3.69
C LEU A 47 13.20 -6.30 4.05
N HIS A 48 13.40 -5.03 3.83
CA HIS A 48 12.34 -4.04 3.93
C HIS A 48 11.94 -3.53 2.54
N LEU A 49 10.65 -3.33 2.35
CA LEU A 49 10.10 -2.65 1.18
C LEU A 49 9.51 -1.33 1.63
N ASN A 50 9.82 -0.26 0.90
CA ASN A 50 9.24 1.06 1.12
C ASN A 50 8.54 1.52 -0.16
N GLU A 51 7.26 1.88 -0.05
CA GLU A 51 6.48 2.32 -1.19
C GLU A 51 6.81 3.76 -1.54
N PHE A 52 7.16 3.96 -2.81
CA PHE A 52 7.27 5.25 -3.45
C PHE A 52 6.57 5.15 -4.79
N ALA A 53 5.32 5.62 -4.87
CA ALA A 53 4.51 5.52 -6.10
C ALA A 53 5.23 6.13 -7.32
N ASP A 54 6.00 7.20 -7.08
CA ASP A 54 6.77 7.93 -8.09
C ASP A 54 8.25 7.53 -8.13
N ALA A 55 8.64 6.38 -7.56
CA ALA A 55 10.02 5.93 -7.66
C ALA A 55 10.40 5.84 -9.14
N PRO A 56 11.52 6.47 -9.56
CA PRO A 56 12.04 6.24 -10.89
C PRO A 56 12.32 4.74 -11.07
N PRO A 57 12.32 4.23 -12.30
CA PRO A 57 12.69 2.84 -12.56
C PRO A 57 13.99 2.49 -11.86
N ALA A 58 14.10 1.33 -11.26
CA ALA A 58 15.31 0.94 -10.53
C ALA A 58 16.55 0.88 -11.44
N THR A 59 16.34 0.74 -12.75
CA THR A 59 17.38 0.94 -13.77
C THR A 59 18.04 2.32 -13.75
N GLU A 60 17.32 3.33 -13.23
CA GLU A 60 17.84 4.70 -13.08
C GLU A 60 18.41 4.95 -11.68
N THR A 61 17.99 4.19 -10.66
CA THR A 61 18.42 4.35 -9.27
C THR A 61 19.48 3.36 -8.84
N PHE A 62 19.72 2.30 -9.61
CA PHE A 62 20.60 1.17 -9.25
C PHE A 62 20.25 0.55 -7.88
N SER A 63 18.98 0.61 -7.50
CA SER A 63 18.50 0.04 -6.26
C SER A 63 18.54 -1.47 -6.30
N GLY A 64 19.05 -2.11 -5.24
CA GLY A 64 19.12 -3.55 -5.20
C GLY A 64 19.64 -4.11 -3.88
N ALA A 65 19.64 -5.44 -3.79
CA ALA A 65 20.14 -6.17 -2.64
C ALA A 65 20.92 -7.41 -3.05
N TYR A 66 21.85 -7.80 -2.20
CA TYR A 66 22.58 -9.05 -2.31
C TYR A 66 22.08 -10.04 -1.25
N LEU A 67 21.55 -11.17 -1.69
CA LEU A 67 21.08 -12.24 -0.81
C LEU A 67 22.07 -13.41 -0.81
N ARG A 68 22.54 -13.79 0.36
CA ARG A 68 23.38 -14.96 0.57
C ARG A 68 22.50 -16.16 0.91
N VAL A 69 22.61 -17.22 0.11
CA VAL A 69 21.82 -18.45 0.24
C VAL A 69 22.73 -19.68 0.34
N ALA A 70 22.19 -20.79 0.79
CA ALA A 70 22.92 -22.04 0.85
C ALA A 70 23.22 -22.62 -0.54
N ASP A 71 22.28 -22.47 -1.50
CA ASP A 71 22.39 -23.01 -2.86
C ASP A 71 21.67 -22.07 -3.86
N ALA A 72 22.46 -21.37 -4.66
CA ALA A 72 21.96 -20.41 -5.65
C ALA A 72 21.18 -21.09 -6.77
N ASP A 73 21.56 -22.30 -7.20
CA ASP A 73 20.84 -23.01 -8.26
C ASP A 73 19.44 -23.43 -7.85
N THR A 74 19.28 -23.89 -6.61
CA THR A 74 17.97 -24.24 -6.07
C THR A 74 17.05 -23.02 -5.99
N VAL A 75 17.55 -21.88 -5.51
CA VAL A 75 16.79 -20.63 -5.46
C VAL A 75 16.47 -20.13 -6.86
N PHE A 76 17.43 -20.19 -7.79
CA PHE A 76 17.21 -19.81 -9.20
C PHE A 76 16.08 -20.62 -9.86
N ALA A 77 16.14 -21.94 -9.71
CA ALA A 77 15.12 -22.83 -10.27
C ALA A 77 13.73 -22.51 -9.71
N HIS A 78 13.63 -22.28 -8.39
CA HIS A 78 12.37 -21.93 -7.75
C HIS A 78 11.85 -20.56 -8.20
N TRP A 79 12.68 -19.53 -8.16
CA TRP A 79 12.25 -18.16 -8.51
C TRP A 79 11.87 -18.03 -9.98
N THR A 80 12.62 -18.70 -10.88
CA THR A 80 12.29 -18.75 -12.30
C THR A 80 10.95 -19.45 -12.54
N ALA A 81 10.68 -20.57 -11.83
CA ALA A 81 9.39 -21.27 -11.91
C ALA A 81 8.22 -20.40 -11.39
N MET A 82 8.47 -19.49 -10.44
CA MET A 82 7.49 -18.54 -9.94
C MET A 82 7.38 -17.26 -10.78
N GLY A 83 8.12 -17.16 -11.88
CA GLY A 83 8.04 -16.07 -12.85
C GLY A 83 8.93 -14.87 -12.55
N ALA A 84 9.99 -15.02 -11.73
CA ALA A 84 11.01 -14.00 -11.59
C ALA A 84 11.76 -13.79 -12.91
N ARG A 85 12.01 -12.53 -13.27
CA ARG A 85 12.74 -12.20 -14.50
C ARG A 85 14.23 -12.40 -14.29
N THR A 86 14.82 -13.30 -15.03
CA THR A 86 16.27 -13.55 -15.02
C THR A 86 17.00 -12.42 -15.77
N ILE A 87 17.96 -11.80 -15.11
CA ILE A 87 18.93 -10.86 -15.69
C ILE A 87 20.21 -11.62 -16.07
N ALA A 88 20.73 -12.46 -15.17
CA ALA A 88 21.84 -13.35 -15.42
C ALA A 88 21.53 -14.72 -14.80
N ALA A 89 21.90 -15.80 -15.51
CA ALA A 89 21.79 -17.17 -14.99
C ALA A 89 22.89 -17.44 -13.94
N PRO A 90 22.76 -18.52 -13.11
CA PRO A 90 23.79 -18.87 -12.13
C PRO A 90 25.14 -19.13 -12.78
N GLU A 91 26.14 -18.39 -12.32
CA GLU A 91 27.52 -18.48 -12.79
C GLU A 91 28.50 -18.39 -11.63
N ASP A 92 29.63 -19.10 -11.77
CA ASP A 92 30.70 -19.09 -10.77
C ASP A 92 31.59 -17.86 -10.97
N GLN A 93 31.68 -17.01 -9.96
CA GLN A 93 32.43 -15.77 -10.01
C GLN A 93 33.88 -15.98 -9.52
N PRO A 94 34.87 -15.24 -10.07
CA PRO A 94 36.29 -15.40 -9.70
C PRO A 94 36.57 -15.19 -8.21
N TYR A 95 35.66 -14.50 -7.49
CA TYR A 95 35.75 -14.28 -6.04
C TYR A 95 35.16 -15.44 -5.22
N GLY A 96 34.78 -16.57 -5.83
CA GLY A 96 34.38 -17.80 -5.13
C GLY A 96 32.91 -17.84 -4.71
N ILE A 97 32.05 -17.15 -5.42
CA ILE A 97 30.60 -17.18 -5.25
C ILE A 97 29.95 -17.67 -6.54
N ARG A 98 29.04 -18.62 -6.44
CA ARG A 98 28.12 -18.94 -7.51
C ARG A 98 26.89 -18.06 -7.36
N GLU A 99 26.62 -17.19 -8.32
CA GLU A 99 25.56 -16.21 -8.22
C GLU A 99 24.74 -16.06 -9.50
N PHE A 100 23.50 -15.60 -9.34
CA PHE A 100 22.63 -15.17 -10.42
C PHE A 100 22.04 -13.79 -10.14
N ALA A 101 21.48 -13.16 -11.15
CA ALA A 101 20.81 -11.89 -11.01
C ALA A 101 19.38 -11.96 -11.54
N THR A 102 18.46 -11.31 -10.82
CA THR A 102 17.06 -11.14 -11.17
C THR A 102 16.62 -9.74 -10.77
N GLU A 103 15.48 -9.30 -11.28
CA GLU A 103 14.85 -8.06 -10.83
C GLU A 103 13.45 -8.34 -10.28
N ASP A 104 13.02 -7.50 -9.35
CA ASP A 104 11.65 -7.53 -8.88
C ASP A 104 10.70 -6.79 -9.85
N LEU A 105 9.43 -6.61 -9.46
CA LEU A 105 8.41 -5.97 -10.28
C LEU A 105 8.66 -4.48 -10.55
N ASP A 106 9.53 -3.86 -9.75
CA ASP A 106 9.90 -2.46 -9.83
C ASP A 106 11.30 -2.24 -10.42
N GLY A 107 11.97 -3.35 -10.78
CA GLY A 107 13.30 -3.36 -11.38
C GLY A 107 14.43 -3.30 -10.35
N ASN A 108 14.16 -3.46 -9.04
CA ASN A 108 15.23 -3.56 -8.06
C ASN A 108 16.09 -4.80 -8.34
N LEU A 109 17.39 -4.59 -8.47
CA LEU A 109 18.32 -5.65 -8.81
C LEU A 109 18.58 -6.55 -7.60
N TRP A 110 18.31 -7.83 -7.76
CA TRP A 110 18.71 -8.87 -6.83
C TRP A 110 19.89 -9.63 -7.36
N ARG A 111 20.95 -9.70 -6.56
CA ARG A 111 22.01 -10.68 -6.72
C ARG A 111 21.88 -11.73 -5.64
N ILE A 112 21.84 -12.99 -6.03
CA ILE A 112 21.68 -14.13 -5.14
C ILE A 112 22.87 -15.04 -5.32
N GLY A 113 23.60 -15.28 -4.23
CA GLY A 113 24.84 -16.05 -4.31
C GLY A 113 25.04 -17.05 -3.18
N SER A 114 25.62 -18.19 -3.53
CA SER A 114 26.10 -19.21 -2.62
C SER A 114 27.63 -19.35 -2.71
N VAL A 115 28.27 -19.69 -1.59
CA VAL A 115 29.73 -19.84 -1.54
C VAL A 115 30.16 -21.12 -2.23
N ILE A 116 31.14 -21.03 -3.10
CA ILE A 116 31.80 -22.20 -3.69
C ILE A 116 32.81 -22.76 -2.68
N ALA A 117 32.66 -24.03 -2.35
CA ALA A 117 33.53 -24.72 -1.38
C ALA A 117 35.00 -24.68 -1.80
N GLY A 118 35.86 -24.26 -0.90
CA GLY A 118 37.30 -24.08 -1.18
C GLY A 118 37.67 -22.82 -1.97
N GLY A 119 36.65 -22.00 -2.30
CA GLY A 119 36.87 -20.74 -3.02
C GLY A 119 37.34 -19.56 -2.13
N PRO A 120 37.83 -18.46 -2.75
CA PRO A 120 38.32 -17.28 -2.01
C PRO A 120 37.32 -16.64 -1.05
N ALA A 121 36.01 -16.74 -1.37
CA ALA A 121 34.94 -16.16 -0.57
C ALA A 121 34.79 -16.79 0.83
N GLU A 122 35.22 -18.04 1.01
CA GLU A 122 35.16 -18.72 2.32
C GLU A 122 35.91 -17.93 3.44
N SER A 123 36.94 -17.21 3.08
CA SER A 123 37.73 -16.44 4.03
C SER A 123 37.08 -15.14 4.51
N TYR A 124 36.05 -14.65 3.83
CA TYR A 124 35.38 -13.37 4.12
C TYR A 124 34.03 -13.55 4.81
N LEU A 125 33.57 -14.78 4.98
CA LEU A 125 32.28 -15.06 5.56
C LEU A 125 32.34 -15.30 7.07
N PRO A 126 31.28 -14.95 7.82
CA PRO A 126 31.09 -15.45 9.17
C PRO A 126 31.13 -16.99 9.15
N ARG A 127 31.81 -17.60 10.10
CA ARG A 127 32.08 -19.04 10.14
C ARG A 127 30.85 -19.94 10.29
N ASP A 128 29.66 -19.35 10.39
CA ASP A 128 28.37 -20.03 10.60
C ASP A 128 27.50 -20.14 9.34
N ALA A 129 28.04 -19.84 8.14
CA ALA A 129 27.31 -19.94 6.87
C ALA A 129 27.48 -21.34 6.22
N PRO A 130 26.43 -21.96 5.63
CA PRO A 130 26.48 -23.27 4.98
C PRO A 130 27.25 -23.24 3.66
N THR A 131 28.07 -24.27 3.35
CA THR A 131 28.98 -24.37 2.19
C THR A 131 28.55 -25.43 1.18
N PRO A 132 28.63 -25.18 -0.16
CA PRO A 132 28.42 -26.15 -1.23
C PRO A 132 29.70 -26.58 -1.97
N SER A 133 29.58 -27.58 -2.84
CA SER A 133 30.65 -28.32 -3.55
C SER A 133 30.82 -27.88 -5.01
N SER A 134 32.05 -27.94 -5.55
CA SER A 134 32.65 -27.21 -6.67
C SER A 134 32.57 -27.80 -8.10
N ALA A 135 32.72 -26.96 -9.13
CA ALA A 135 33.52 -27.11 -10.39
C ALA A 135 33.29 -25.95 -11.40
N ASP A 136 34.43 -25.43 -11.97
CA ASP A 136 34.57 -24.26 -12.89
C ASP A 136 34.53 -24.59 -14.39
N PRO A 137 34.33 -23.64 -15.32
CA PRO A 137 35.40 -22.94 -16.08
C PRO A 137 35.14 -21.47 -16.56
N ASP A 138 36.16 -20.84 -17.16
CA ASP A 138 36.53 -19.42 -17.41
C ASP A 138 35.68 -18.56 -18.40
N PRO A 139 35.82 -17.18 -18.34
CA PRO A 139 34.91 -16.23 -19.02
C PRO A 139 35.39 -15.62 -20.34
N GLU A 140 34.43 -15.10 -21.15
CA GLU A 140 34.64 -14.32 -22.39
C GLU A 140 34.19 -12.84 -22.22
N PRO A 141 34.68 -11.87 -23.07
CA PRO A 141 34.64 -10.43 -22.80
C PRO A 141 33.39 -9.65 -23.23
N GLU A 142 33.21 -8.46 -22.63
CA GLU A 142 32.04 -7.58 -22.72
C GLU A 142 31.92 -6.76 -24.04
N PRO A 143 30.69 -6.39 -24.48
CA PRO A 143 30.44 -5.45 -25.56
C PRO A 143 30.18 -4.00 -25.08
N GLU A 144 30.42 -3.03 -25.99
CA GLU A 144 30.35 -1.58 -25.77
C GLU A 144 28.90 -1.00 -25.75
N PRO A 145 28.66 0.18 -25.14
CA PRO A 145 27.31 0.71 -24.88
C PRO A 145 26.68 1.48 -26.06
N GLU A 146 25.35 1.39 -26.17
CA GLU A 146 24.51 2.15 -27.12
C GLU A 146 23.96 3.48 -26.52
N PRO A 147 23.56 4.48 -27.35
CA PRO A 147 23.30 5.83 -26.88
C PRO A 147 21.90 6.07 -26.27
N GLU A 148 21.82 7.09 -25.40
CA GLU A 148 20.68 7.46 -24.57
C GLU A 148 19.46 8.02 -25.33
N PRO A 149 18.22 7.74 -24.88
CA PRO A 149 17.01 8.43 -25.34
C PRO A 149 16.70 9.70 -24.53
N GLU A 150 16.05 10.66 -25.19
CA GLU A 150 15.69 11.98 -24.64
C GLU A 150 14.63 11.93 -23.51
N PRO A 151 14.59 12.93 -22.60
CA PRO A 151 13.79 12.88 -21.38
C PRO A 151 12.30 13.13 -21.63
N VAL A 152 11.45 12.31 -21.00
CA VAL A 152 10.00 12.48 -20.89
C VAL A 152 9.71 13.19 -19.56
N GLU A 153 8.88 14.23 -19.58
CA GLU A 153 8.48 14.98 -18.37
C GLU A 153 7.77 14.07 -17.34
N PRO A 154 8.06 14.20 -16.04
CA PRO A 154 7.50 13.35 -14.99
C PRO A 154 6.01 13.67 -14.73
N ALA A 155 5.20 12.64 -14.62
CA ALA A 155 3.86 12.74 -14.03
C ALA A 155 3.98 13.18 -12.56
N GLY A 156 3.15 14.12 -12.13
CA GLY A 156 3.20 14.69 -10.79
C GLY A 156 2.91 13.70 -9.66
N PRO A 157 3.26 14.05 -8.41
CA PRO A 157 3.13 13.16 -7.26
C PRO A 157 1.69 12.75 -7.00
N ALA A 158 1.50 11.53 -6.47
CA ALA A 158 0.21 11.08 -5.95
C ALA A 158 -0.30 12.11 -4.94
N ALA A 159 -1.57 12.50 -5.06
CA ALA A 159 -2.15 13.52 -4.19
C ALA A 159 -2.13 13.01 -2.74
N GLU A 160 -1.38 13.70 -1.88
CA GLU A 160 -1.50 13.50 -0.43
C GLU A 160 -2.95 13.74 0.01
N PRO A 161 -3.43 13.05 1.10
CA PRO A 161 -4.75 13.31 1.65
C PRO A 161 -4.92 14.80 1.90
N ARG A 162 -5.98 15.38 1.34
CA ARG A 162 -6.24 16.81 1.48
C ARG A 162 -6.75 17.12 2.88
N GLY A 163 -6.27 18.20 3.46
CA GLY A 163 -6.65 18.68 4.80
C GLY A 163 -5.58 18.46 5.86
N GLU A 164 -5.41 19.45 6.72
CA GLU A 164 -4.45 19.39 7.83
C GLU A 164 -5.02 18.57 9.00
N LEU A 165 -4.22 17.65 9.55
CA LEU A 165 -4.50 17.01 10.83
C LEU A 165 -4.41 18.06 11.96
N ARG A 166 -5.54 18.35 12.61
CA ARG A 166 -5.64 19.32 13.68
C ARG A 166 -5.83 18.65 15.03
N THR A 167 -5.22 19.19 16.07
CA THR A 167 -5.38 18.74 17.47
C THR A 167 -6.46 19.52 18.22
N ASP A 168 -6.90 20.66 17.68
CA ASP A 168 -7.99 21.45 18.22
C ASP A 168 -9.33 20.97 17.62
N GLY A 169 -10.16 20.38 18.43
CA GLY A 169 -11.46 19.84 18.01
C GLY A 169 -12.33 20.87 17.30
N GLY A 170 -12.47 20.71 15.97
CA GLY A 170 -13.43 21.47 15.17
C GLY A 170 -14.85 21.19 15.65
N ALA A 171 -15.70 22.20 15.70
CA ALA A 171 -17.11 22.05 16.02
C ALA A 171 -17.86 21.56 14.78
N GLY A 172 -18.04 20.22 14.64
CA GLY A 172 -18.84 19.61 13.60
C GLY A 172 -20.14 19.06 14.17
N THR A 173 -21.28 19.48 13.67
CA THR A 173 -22.59 19.08 14.18
C THR A 173 -23.11 17.75 13.58
N ASP A 174 -22.75 17.41 12.35
CA ASP A 174 -23.24 16.18 11.69
C ASP A 174 -22.36 14.95 11.96
N LEU A 175 -21.05 15.12 12.14
CA LEU A 175 -20.12 14.02 12.43
C LEU A 175 -20.32 13.40 13.82
N ASP A 176 -20.84 14.14 14.79
CA ASP A 176 -21.21 13.58 16.09
C ASP A 176 -22.39 12.60 15.96
N ALA A 177 -23.31 12.87 15.04
CA ALA A 177 -24.41 11.97 14.73
C ALA A 177 -23.91 10.69 14.01
N TRP A 178 -22.95 10.81 13.09
CA TRP A 178 -22.36 9.67 12.40
C TRP A 178 -21.50 8.81 13.34
N TYR A 179 -20.73 9.44 14.22
CA TYR A 179 -19.95 8.70 15.21
C TYR A 179 -20.86 7.83 16.08
N SER A 180 -21.91 8.40 16.66
CA SER A 180 -22.86 7.64 17.47
C SER A 180 -23.58 6.54 16.67
N LEU A 181 -23.98 6.83 15.43
CA LEU A 181 -24.62 5.88 14.54
C LEU A 181 -23.72 4.65 14.26
N VAL A 182 -22.45 4.88 14.02
CA VAL A 182 -21.47 3.81 13.74
C VAL A 182 -21.07 3.08 15.01
N ALA A 183 -20.72 3.81 16.08
CA ALA A 183 -20.28 3.25 17.35
C ALA A 183 -21.40 2.39 18.02
N ASP A 184 -22.64 2.82 17.92
CA ASP A 184 -23.80 2.08 18.45
C ASP A 184 -24.32 0.99 17.52
N GLY A 185 -23.67 0.79 16.36
CA GLY A 185 -24.06 -0.24 15.39
C GLY A 185 -25.41 -0.03 14.72
N GLN A 186 -25.89 1.22 14.66
CA GLN A 186 -27.24 1.54 14.17
C GLN A 186 -27.37 1.46 12.65
N ARG A 187 -28.62 1.39 12.17
CA ARG A 187 -28.93 1.49 10.74
C ARG A 187 -28.87 2.95 10.28
N CYS A 188 -28.11 3.20 9.22
CA CYS A 188 -28.12 4.48 8.53
C CYS A 188 -29.40 4.68 7.72
N ALA A 189 -30.10 5.80 7.94
CA ALA A 189 -31.32 6.12 7.19
C ALA A 189 -31.02 6.48 5.72
N GLY A 190 -29.83 7.03 5.43
CA GLY A 190 -29.42 7.44 4.08
C GLY A 190 -29.04 6.26 3.17
N CYS A 191 -28.13 5.41 3.62
CA CYS A 191 -27.62 4.30 2.81
C CYS A 191 -28.20 2.92 3.18
N GLY A 192 -28.90 2.80 4.31
CA GLY A 192 -29.50 1.55 4.77
C GLY A 192 -28.53 0.57 5.44
N LEU A 193 -27.22 0.87 5.49
CA LEU A 193 -26.22 0.01 6.14
C LEU A 193 -26.53 -0.12 7.63
N VAL A 194 -26.45 -1.36 8.15
CA VAL A 194 -26.50 -1.64 9.60
C VAL A 194 -25.08 -1.83 10.08
N ASN A 195 -24.55 -0.82 10.75
CA ASN A 195 -23.12 -0.77 11.13
C ASN A 195 -22.68 -1.92 12.06
N GLY A 196 -23.57 -2.49 12.84
CA GLY A 196 -23.30 -3.60 13.76
C GLY A 196 -23.49 -5.02 13.19
N GLU A 197 -24.02 -5.16 11.98
CA GLU A 197 -24.44 -6.46 11.45
C GLU A 197 -23.27 -7.33 10.94
N LEU A 198 -22.27 -6.67 10.34
CA LEU A 198 -21.09 -7.37 9.81
C LEU A 198 -20.05 -7.63 10.89
N ALA A 199 -19.48 -8.83 10.94
CA ALA A 199 -18.38 -9.14 11.83
C ALA A 199 -17.15 -8.27 11.48
N ALA A 200 -16.46 -7.71 12.47
CA ALA A 200 -15.35 -6.76 12.29
C ALA A 200 -14.27 -7.27 11.32
N ARG A 201 -13.88 -8.55 11.44
CA ARG A 201 -12.88 -9.19 10.55
C ARG A 201 -13.28 -9.28 9.08
N ALA A 202 -14.56 -9.13 8.75
CA ALA A 202 -15.06 -9.17 7.38
C ALA A 202 -15.12 -7.77 6.72
N ILE A 203 -14.95 -6.70 7.49
CA ILE A 203 -15.11 -5.33 7.03
C ILE A 203 -14.12 -5.00 5.90
N GLY A 204 -12.85 -5.40 6.03
CA GLY A 204 -11.84 -5.11 5.01
C GLY A 204 -12.16 -5.73 3.64
N ALA A 205 -12.75 -6.94 3.60
CA ALA A 205 -13.24 -7.53 2.35
C ALA A 205 -14.43 -6.76 1.81
N GLN A 206 -15.40 -6.41 2.67
CA GLN A 206 -16.59 -5.66 2.27
C GLN A 206 -16.25 -4.27 1.73
N VAL A 207 -15.28 -3.56 2.31
CA VAL A 207 -14.80 -2.27 1.80
C VAL A 207 -14.30 -2.41 0.36
N ARG A 208 -13.49 -3.42 0.05
CA ARG A 208 -13.04 -3.67 -1.33
C ARG A 208 -14.20 -3.98 -2.27
N ASP A 209 -15.16 -4.78 -1.83
CA ASP A 209 -16.34 -5.15 -2.61
C ASP A 209 -17.23 -3.92 -2.92
N GLU A 210 -17.35 -2.97 -1.99
CA GLU A 210 -18.14 -1.74 -2.15
C GLU A 210 -17.42 -0.65 -2.95
N VAL A 211 -16.09 -0.58 -2.89
CA VAL A 211 -15.29 0.38 -3.68
C VAL A 211 -15.35 0.07 -5.17
N HIS A 212 -15.47 -1.20 -5.57
CA HIS A 212 -15.54 -1.57 -6.98
C HIS A 212 -16.73 -0.93 -7.71
N PRO A 213 -18.00 -1.12 -7.28
CA PRO A 213 -19.14 -0.45 -7.92
C PRO A 213 -19.12 1.08 -7.75
N PHE A 214 -18.44 1.62 -6.73
CA PHE A 214 -18.25 3.06 -6.63
C PHE A 214 -17.29 3.56 -7.74
N GLY A 215 -16.18 2.88 -7.96
CA GLY A 215 -15.27 3.19 -9.06
C GLY A 215 -15.94 3.08 -10.43
N GLU A 216 -16.74 2.04 -10.67
CA GLU A 216 -17.52 1.89 -11.92
C GLU A 216 -18.50 3.03 -12.11
N LEU A 217 -19.18 3.48 -11.05
CA LEU A 217 -20.09 4.62 -11.07
C LEU A 217 -19.40 5.89 -11.56
N LEU A 218 -18.23 6.20 -11.03
CA LEU A 218 -17.45 7.38 -11.43
C LEU A 218 -16.89 7.25 -12.85
N ALA A 219 -16.31 6.11 -13.19
CA ALA A 219 -15.65 5.89 -14.48
C ALA A 219 -16.64 5.84 -15.66
N SER A 220 -17.89 5.41 -15.43
CA SER A 220 -18.91 5.33 -16.46
C SER A 220 -19.70 6.63 -16.67
N ALA A 221 -19.53 7.62 -15.79
CA ALA A 221 -20.22 8.89 -15.88
C ALA A 221 -19.65 9.80 -16.99
N ASP A 222 -20.48 10.68 -17.52
CA ASP A 222 -20.01 11.78 -18.38
C ASP A 222 -19.12 12.71 -17.57
N ASP A 223 -18.00 13.18 -18.19
CA ASP A 223 -16.97 13.96 -17.50
C ASP A 223 -17.49 15.31 -16.95
N ASP A 224 -18.41 15.95 -17.66
CA ASP A 224 -19.08 17.16 -17.16
C ASP A 224 -20.08 16.85 -16.05
N ALA A 225 -20.76 15.71 -16.11
CA ALA A 225 -21.74 15.33 -15.11
C ALA A 225 -21.09 14.89 -13.79
N VAL A 226 -19.97 14.17 -13.85
CA VAL A 226 -19.26 13.68 -12.65
C VAL A 226 -18.70 14.82 -11.80
N ARG A 227 -18.40 15.97 -12.42
CA ARG A 227 -17.81 17.18 -11.78
C ARG A 227 -18.86 18.21 -11.37
N ARG A 228 -20.12 18.02 -11.78
CA ARG A 228 -21.17 19.03 -11.54
C ARG A 228 -21.82 18.86 -10.17
N ARG A 229 -21.74 19.91 -9.34
CA ARG A 229 -22.55 20.01 -8.12
C ARG A 229 -24.01 20.30 -8.50
N ALA A 230 -24.95 19.50 -7.96
CA ALA A 230 -26.39 19.73 -8.17
C ALA A 230 -26.86 21.04 -7.50
N THR A 231 -26.29 21.38 -6.36
CA THR A 231 -26.48 22.65 -5.63
C THR A 231 -25.11 23.13 -5.11
N PRO A 232 -24.95 24.41 -4.73
CA PRO A 232 -23.69 24.90 -4.19
C PRO A 232 -23.21 24.19 -2.90
N THR A 233 -24.12 23.55 -2.18
CA THR A 233 -23.86 22.86 -0.90
C THR A 233 -23.84 21.33 -1.01
N THR A 234 -24.06 20.77 -2.19
CA THR A 234 -24.01 19.32 -2.43
C THR A 234 -22.78 19.00 -3.28
N TRP A 235 -21.91 18.16 -2.80
CA TRP A 235 -20.73 17.76 -3.55
C TRP A 235 -21.08 17.07 -4.87
N SER A 236 -20.20 17.17 -5.84
CA SER A 236 -20.27 16.40 -7.07
C SER A 236 -19.94 14.92 -6.82
N ALA A 237 -20.22 14.06 -7.77
CA ALA A 237 -19.86 12.65 -7.64
C ALA A 237 -18.34 12.43 -7.52
N LEU A 238 -17.54 13.23 -8.25
CA LEU A 238 -16.08 13.18 -8.16
C LEU A 238 -15.56 13.66 -6.80
N GLU A 239 -16.15 14.70 -6.23
CA GLU A 239 -15.81 15.20 -4.90
C GLU A 239 -16.08 14.14 -3.82
N TYR A 240 -17.19 13.41 -3.89
CA TYR A 240 -17.44 12.24 -3.03
C TYR A 240 -16.38 11.15 -3.24
N GLY A 241 -15.98 10.89 -4.50
CA GLY A 241 -14.92 9.94 -4.81
C GLY A 241 -13.57 10.33 -4.19
N VAL A 242 -13.18 11.60 -4.32
CA VAL A 242 -11.94 12.14 -3.72
C VAL A 242 -12.01 12.06 -2.19
N HIS A 243 -13.13 12.42 -1.59
CA HIS A 243 -13.32 12.32 -0.15
C HIS A 243 -13.15 10.88 0.36
N VAL A 244 -13.80 9.90 -0.27
CA VAL A 244 -13.70 8.49 0.15
C VAL A 244 -12.29 7.94 -0.08
N ARG A 245 -11.63 8.31 -1.19
CA ARG A 245 -10.23 7.98 -1.45
C ARG A 245 -9.33 8.41 -0.29
N ASP A 246 -9.46 9.65 0.16
CA ASP A 246 -8.64 10.23 1.23
C ASP A 246 -9.02 9.65 2.59
N THR A 247 -10.31 9.45 2.84
CA THR A 247 -10.82 8.78 4.06
C THR A 247 -10.22 7.39 4.23
N LEU A 248 -10.20 6.57 3.19
CA LEU A 248 -9.64 5.22 3.26
C LEU A 248 -8.15 5.22 3.61
N SER A 249 -7.37 6.18 3.07
CA SER A 249 -5.96 6.35 3.41
C SER A 249 -5.77 6.75 4.87
N VAL A 250 -6.48 7.78 5.34
CA VAL A 250 -6.40 8.28 6.72
C VAL A 250 -6.81 7.20 7.73
N PHE A 251 -7.85 6.42 7.44
CA PHE A 251 -8.31 5.38 8.36
C PHE A 251 -7.37 4.16 8.38
N ALA A 252 -6.76 3.80 7.27
CA ALA A 252 -5.71 2.78 7.25
C ALA A 252 -4.55 3.16 8.17
N GLU A 253 -4.05 4.40 8.07
CA GLU A 253 -3.00 4.92 8.94
C GLU A 253 -3.42 4.92 10.42
N ARG A 254 -4.64 5.38 10.71
CA ARG A 254 -5.17 5.41 12.08
C ARG A 254 -5.23 4.02 12.71
N ILE A 255 -5.66 3.01 11.96
CA ILE A 255 -5.69 1.62 12.42
C ILE A 255 -4.28 1.13 12.74
N ILE A 256 -3.32 1.35 11.85
CA ILE A 256 -1.92 0.98 12.07
C ILE A 256 -1.33 1.68 13.29
N ARG A 257 -1.57 2.98 13.45
CA ARG A 257 -1.12 3.71 14.64
C ARG A 257 -1.74 3.16 15.92
N THR A 258 -3.02 2.82 15.90
CA THR A 258 -3.70 2.26 17.07
C THR A 258 -3.20 0.86 17.42
N LEU A 259 -2.72 0.08 16.43
CA LEU A 259 -2.04 -1.18 16.67
C LEU A 259 -0.64 -0.98 17.27
N ALA A 260 0.10 0.02 16.81
CA ALA A 260 1.48 0.26 17.19
C ALA A 260 1.65 1.03 18.51
N GLU A 261 0.73 1.95 18.81
CA GLU A 261 0.81 2.88 19.93
C GLU A 261 -0.24 2.51 21.02
N HIS A 262 -0.07 3.04 22.24
CA HIS A 262 -1.04 2.87 23.32
C HIS A 262 -1.91 4.10 23.42
N ASP A 263 -3.20 4.00 23.07
CA ASP A 263 -4.20 5.08 23.11
C ASP A 263 -3.72 6.35 22.36
N PRO A 264 -3.36 6.24 21.05
CA PRO A 264 -2.80 7.37 20.31
C PRO A 264 -3.79 8.52 20.14
N GLU A 265 -3.28 9.74 20.11
CA GLU A 265 -4.05 10.91 19.68
C GLU A 265 -4.00 10.98 18.14
N LEU A 266 -5.09 10.62 17.47
CA LEU A 266 -5.18 10.54 16.01
C LEU A 266 -5.29 11.91 15.33
N GLY A 267 -5.73 12.92 16.09
CA GLY A 267 -6.00 14.25 15.56
C GLY A 267 -7.29 14.36 14.75
N TRP A 268 -7.74 15.58 14.55
CA TRP A 268 -8.87 15.91 13.68
C TRP A 268 -8.37 16.17 12.25
N TRP A 269 -8.98 15.52 11.27
CA TRP A 269 -8.77 15.78 9.86
C TRP A 269 -9.99 16.52 9.31
N ASP A 270 -9.78 17.75 8.81
CA ASP A 270 -10.82 18.60 8.24
C ASP A 270 -11.09 18.20 6.79
N HIS A 271 -11.87 17.13 6.63
CA HIS A 271 -12.20 16.55 5.34
C HIS A 271 -13.15 17.42 4.49
N GLU A 272 -13.98 18.28 5.12
CA GLU A 272 -14.86 19.21 4.40
C GLU A 272 -14.04 20.33 3.76
N ALA A 273 -13.15 20.97 4.53
CA ALA A 273 -12.26 21.98 3.99
C ALA A 273 -11.36 21.46 2.87
N ALA A 274 -10.96 20.18 2.92
CA ALA A 274 -10.18 19.53 1.89
C ALA A 274 -10.93 19.40 0.54
N ILE A 275 -12.26 19.40 0.54
CA ILE A 275 -13.09 19.34 -0.66
C ILE A 275 -13.52 20.74 -1.12
N ASP A 276 -13.78 21.64 -0.17
CA ASP A 276 -14.33 22.96 -0.46
C ASP A 276 -13.36 23.93 -1.14
N ASP A 277 -12.05 23.60 -1.21
CA ASP A 277 -11.05 24.35 -1.98
C ASP A 277 -11.28 24.31 -3.51
N GLY A 278 -12.20 23.45 -3.98
CA GLY A 278 -12.58 23.28 -5.39
C GLY A 278 -11.60 22.43 -6.22
N MET A 279 -10.44 22.09 -5.68
CA MET A 279 -9.41 21.32 -6.39
C MET A 279 -9.81 19.85 -6.61
N ALA A 280 -10.73 19.31 -5.81
CA ALA A 280 -11.20 17.95 -5.95
C ALA A 280 -11.82 17.69 -7.32
N ASN A 281 -12.59 18.64 -7.86
CA ASN A 281 -13.20 18.56 -9.19
C ASN A 281 -12.21 18.69 -10.37
N GLU A 282 -10.97 19.07 -10.13
CA GLU A 282 -9.89 19.10 -11.14
C GLU A 282 -9.14 17.76 -11.23
N SER A 283 -9.42 16.83 -10.33
CA SER A 283 -8.77 15.53 -10.29
C SER A 283 -9.11 14.69 -11.53
N ASP A 284 -8.16 13.88 -12.00
CA ASP A 284 -8.40 12.87 -13.04
C ASP A 284 -9.27 11.74 -12.48
N VAL A 285 -10.37 11.43 -13.16
CA VAL A 285 -11.35 10.44 -12.71
C VAL A 285 -10.72 9.05 -12.62
N GLY A 286 -9.88 8.68 -13.62
CA GLY A 286 -9.20 7.39 -13.65
C GLY A 286 -8.24 7.24 -12.48
N ALA A 287 -7.44 8.28 -12.21
CA ALA A 287 -6.53 8.30 -11.07
C ALA A 287 -7.28 8.18 -9.72
N VAL A 288 -8.41 8.89 -9.57
CA VAL A 288 -9.24 8.78 -8.34
C VAL A 288 -9.78 7.37 -8.16
N VAL A 289 -10.23 6.71 -9.23
CA VAL A 289 -10.74 5.31 -9.17
C VAL A 289 -9.61 4.35 -8.81
N ASP A 290 -8.43 4.49 -9.40
CA ASP A 290 -7.27 3.66 -9.10
C ASP A 290 -6.82 3.84 -7.63
N ASP A 291 -6.82 5.07 -7.14
CA ASP A 291 -6.49 5.39 -5.75
C ASP A 291 -7.53 4.85 -4.75
N LEU A 292 -8.82 4.94 -5.07
CA LEU A 292 -9.88 4.33 -4.29
C LEU A 292 -9.63 2.82 -4.09
N GLN A 293 -9.34 2.10 -5.16
CA GLN A 293 -9.07 0.66 -5.11
C GLN A 293 -7.81 0.36 -4.31
N ARG A 294 -6.74 1.14 -4.52
CA ARG A 294 -5.47 1.01 -3.81
C ARG A 294 -5.64 1.26 -2.31
N ASN A 295 -6.33 2.33 -1.92
CA ASN A 295 -6.53 2.67 -0.53
C ASN A 295 -7.49 1.69 0.17
N ALA A 296 -8.50 1.15 -0.53
CA ALA A 296 -9.33 0.06 -0.01
C ALA A 296 -8.51 -1.21 0.25
N ALA A 297 -7.55 -1.52 -0.62
CA ALA A 297 -6.65 -2.64 -0.42
C ALA A 297 -5.73 -2.39 0.80
N LYS A 298 -5.15 -1.18 0.94
CA LYS A 298 -4.34 -0.78 2.10
C LYS A 298 -5.13 -0.91 3.41
N LEU A 299 -6.34 -0.38 3.46
CA LEU A 299 -7.21 -0.49 4.64
C LEU A 299 -7.52 -1.96 4.96
N SER A 300 -7.85 -2.76 3.96
CA SER A 300 -8.12 -4.19 4.14
C SER A 300 -6.91 -4.93 4.71
N GLU A 301 -5.70 -4.60 4.26
CA GLU A 301 -4.47 -5.18 4.80
C GLU A 301 -4.20 -4.71 6.23
N ALA A 302 -4.41 -3.43 6.55
CA ALA A 302 -4.32 -2.94 7.93
C ALA A 302 -5.27 -3.72 8.86
N LEU A 303 -6.52 -3.94 8.43
CA LEU A 303 -7.51 -4.71 9.20
C LEU A 303 -7.16 -6.19 9.32
N ARG A 304 -6.42 -6.77 8.38
CA ARG A 304 -5.94 -8.16 8.44
C ARG A 304 -4.88 -8.38 9.53
N LEU A 305 -4.19 -7.32 9.95
CA LEU A 305 -3.22 -7.36 11.04
C LEU A 305 -3.88 -7.34 12.42
N VAL A 306 -5.16 -7.00 12.51
CA VAL A 306 -5.90 -6.91 13.78
C VAL A 306 -6.17 -8.31 14.29
N SER A 307 -5.60 -8.67 15.44
CA SER A 307 -5.93 -9.90 16.13
C SER A 307 -7.31 -9.83 16.83
N GLU A 308 -7.85 -10.98 17.28
CA GLU A 308 -9.15 -10.97 17.99
C GLU A 308 -9.14 -10.10 19.26
N ASP A 309 -8.00 -9.95 19.91
CA ASP A 309 -7.85 -9.17 21.14
C ASP A 309 -7.59 -7.66 20.88
N ASP A 310 -7.33 -7.27 19.64
CA ASP A 310 -6.96 -5.88 19.30
C ASP A 310 -8.15 -5.02 18.84
N TRP A 311 -9.31 -5.60 18.52
CA TRP A 311 -10.46 -4.84 18.01
C TRP A 311 -10.94 -3.73 18.94
N ASP A 312 -10.81 -3.93 20.25
CA ASP A 312 -11.19 -2.97 21.28
C ASP A 312 -10.05 -1.98 21.67
N ARG A 313 -8.90 -2.04 20.98
CA ARG A 313 -7.80 -1.10 21.27
C ARG A 313 -8.25 0.33 21.03
N PRO A 314 -8.07 1.21 22.05
CA PRO A 314 -8.58 2.57 21.99
C PRO A 314 -7.62 3.51 21.27
N ALA A 315 -8.19 4.56 20.68
CA ALA A 315 -7.52 5.77 20.20
C ALA A 315 -8.40 7.00 20.47
N THR A 316 -7.80 8.17 20.53
CA THR A 316 -8.51 9.42 20.73
C THR A 316 -8.49 10.25 19.44
N ARG A 317 -9.66 10.47 18.82
CA ARG A 317 -9.75 11.27 17.59
C ARG A 317 -9.74 12.76 17.89
N ARG A 318 -10.45 13.19 18.94
CA ARG A 318 -10.46 14.55 19.49
C ARG A 318 -10.84 14.50 20.98
N PRO A 319 -10.64 15.58 21.75
CA PRO A 319 -10.96 15.57 23.17
C PRO A 319 -12.38 15.07 23.46
N GLY A 320 -12.48 14.02 24.29
CA GLY A 320 -13.75 13.40 24.68
C GLY A 320 -14.30 12.35 23.68
N GLU A 321 -13.68 12.14 22.53
CA GLU A 321 -14.12 11.18 21.53
C GLU A 321 -13.11 10.04 21.39
N ARG A 322 -13.45 8.90 21.98
CA ARG A 322 -12.65 7.68 21.90
C ARG A 322 -13.21 6.75 20.81
N MET A 323 -12.33 6.23 19.99
CA MET A 323 -12.65 5.22 18.98
C MET A 323 -11.91 3.93 19.34
N THR A 324 -12.42 2.80 18.87
CA THR A 324 -11.67 1.54 18.85
C THR A 324 -11.31 1.22 17.40
N ILE A 325 -10.41 0.24 17.19
CA ILE A 325 -10.12 -0.26 15.84
C ILE A 325 -11.39 -0.75 15.17
N GLU A 326 -12.30 -1.40 15.90
CA GLU A 326 -13.59 -1.83 15.35
C GLU A 326 -14.43 -0.64 14.86
N VAL A 327 -14.51 0.43 15.64
CA VAL A 327 -15.25 1.66 15.26
C VAL A 327 -14.61 2.32 14.04
N LEU A 328 -13.26 2.41 13.98
CA LEU A 328 -12.54 2.92 12.81
C LEU A 328 -12.85 2.11 11.55
N ALA A 329 -12.83 0.77 11.65
CA ALA A 329 -13.17 -0.11 10.55
C ALA A 329 -14.62 0.06 10.07
N ARG A 330 -15.58 0.08 10.99
CA ARG A 330 -17.00 0.30 10.68
C ARG A 330 -17.25 1.64 10.06
N PHE A 331 -16.57 2.68 10.55
CA PHE A 331 -16.65 4.02 9.99
C PHE A 331 -16.16 4.03 8.53
N SER A 332 -15.01 3.40 8.23
CA SER A 332 -14.49 3.29 6.87
C SER A 332 -15.49 2.64 5.91
N LEU A 333 -16.14 1.55 6.32
CA LEU A 333 -17.16 0.90 5.50
C LEU A 333 -18.38 1.80 5.28
N HIS A 334 -18.82 2.50 6.33
CA HIS A 334 -19.97 3.41 6.25
C HIS A 334 -19.70 4.56 5.28
N GLU A 335 -18.50 5.15 5.31
CA GLU A 335 -18.08 6.19 4.38
C GLU A 335 -18.18 5.73 2.90
N VAL A 336 -17.63 4.56 2.59
CA VAL A 336 -17.70 4.01 1.22
C VAL A 336 -19.13 3.79 0.77
N VAL A 337 -19.93 3.10 1.60
CA VAL A 337 -21.31 2.75 1.24
C VAL A 337 -22.17 4.00 1.13
N HIS A 338 -22.09 4.90 2.12
CA HIS A 338 -22.95 6.11 2.17
C HIS A 338 -22.62 7.04 0.99
N HIS A 339 -21.38 7.37 0.80
CA HIS A 339 -21.01 8.31 -0.27
C HIS A 339 -21.09 7.75 -1.68
N ARG A 340 -21.13 6.43 -1.86
CA ARG A 340 -21.54 5.85 -3.13
C ARG A 340 -23.01 6.18 -3.46
N PHE A 341 -23.92 6.15 -2.49
CA PHE A 341 -25.31 6.59 -2.68
C PHE A 341 -25.39 8.08 -2.96
N ASP A 342 -24.63 8.90 -2.25
CA ASP A 342 -24.59 10.36 -2.46
C ASP A 342 -24.07 10.70 -3.86
N ALA A 343 -22.98 10.04 -4.32
CA ALA A 343 -22.44 10.21 -5.66
C ALA A 343 -23.44 9.81 -6.74
N ALA A 344 -24.19 8.71 -6.55
CA ALA A 344 -25.21 8.29 -7.48
C ALA A 344 -26.39 9.31 -7.54
N ALA A 345 -26.79 9.85 -6.40
CA ALA A 345 -27.79 10.90 -6.33
C ALA A 345 -27.33 12.20 -7.00
N ALA A 346 -26.06 12.59 -6.80
CA ALA A 346 -25.47 13.76 -7.44
C ALA A 346 -25.45 13.62 -8.96
N LEU A 347 -25.06 12.46 -9.50
CA LEU A 347 -25.09 12.17 -10.95
C LEU A 347 -26.51 12.22 -11.53
N ALA A 348 -27.49 11.64 -10.85
CA ALA A 348 -28.88 11.69 -11.28
C ALA A 348 -29.43 13.11 -11.34
N ALA A 349 -29.10 13.94 -10.35
CA ALA A 349 -29.48 15.36 -10.31
C ALA A 349 -28.75 16.18 -11.39
N ALA A 350 -27.46 15.95 -11.62
CA ALA A 350 -26.69 16.61 -12.67
C ALA A 350 -27.22 16.32 -14.08
N SER A 351 -27.64 15.08 -14.33
CA SER A 351 -28.22 14.65 -15.61
C SER A 351 -29.58 15.26 -15.86
N SER A 352 -30.41 15.44 -14.82
CA SER A 352 -31.75 16.05 -14.92
C SER A 352 -31.70 17.55 -15.23
N ALA A 353 -30.65 18.25 -14.82
CA ALA A 353 -30.46 19.69 -15.07
C ALA A 353 -30.01 20.01 -16.51
N SER A 354 -29.62 18.99 -17.29
CA SER A 354 -29.16 19.12 -18.67
C SER A 354 -30.25 18.82 -19.72
N SER A 355 -31.45 18.40 -19.27
CA SER A 355 -32.63 18.11 -20.09
C SER A 355 -33.65 19.23 -20.03
#